data_b9b930fc819913dd8a8b72f96746ff86
#
_entry.id   b9b930fc819913dd8a8b72f96746ff86
#
_cell.length_a   1.000
_cell.length_b   1.000
_cell.length_c   1.000
_cell.angle_alpha   90.00
_cell.angle_beta   90.00
_cell.angle_gamma   90.00
#
_symmetry.space_group_name_H-M   'P 1'
#
loop_
_entity.id
_entity.type
_entity.pdbx_description
1 polymer ?
#
loop_
_entity_poly.entity_id
_entity_poly.type
_entity_poly.pdbx_seq_one_letter_code
_entity_poly.pdbx_strand_id
1 'polypeptide(L)'
;GSALCAGAVAAEPYVDYAPHKGVWHVTTVKVDPSHIDDYLTGLKKVWLPGEQVAQKHGLIDSFQIMVKINPADGQGNVLLVEHIPDMALLEADQARDQAVEKEVYGLVSKGQSDEAVSGFDKYRVFVGDDYWSEMSFTK
;
A
#
# COMPACT_ATOMS: atom_id res chain seq x y z
N GLY A 1 -23.29 27.13 -10.69
CA GLY A 1 -22.46 26.64 -11.63
C GLY A 1 -22.88 25.38 -12.27
N SER A 2 -23.99 24.89 -11.93
CA SER A 2 -24.43 23.61 -12.45
C SER A 2 -24.76 23.64 -13.93
N ALA A 3 -24.89 24.79 -14.52
CA ALA A 3 -25.16 24.90 -15.94
C ALA A 3 -24.09 24.24 -16.80
N LEU A 4 -22.93 24.07 -16.22
CA LEU A 4 -21.83 23.38 -16.90
C LEU A 4 -22.22 22.01 -17.46
N CYS A 5 -23.21 21.38 -16.90
CA CYS A 5 -23.65 20.06 -17.32
C CYS A 5 -24.78 20.09 -18.34
N ALA A 6 -25.14 21.27 -18.86
CA ALA A 6 -26.21 21.36 -19.83
C ALA A 6 -25.90 20.46 -21.04
N GLY A 7 -26.78 19.56 -21.35
CA GLY A 7 -26.59 18.62 -22.46
C GLY A 7 -25.67 17.46 -22.20
N ALA A 8 -24.95 17.45 -21.10
CA ALA A 8 -24.11 16.33 -20.73
C ALA A 8 -24.84 15.44 -19.73
N VAL A 9 -24.80 14.15 -19.96
CA VAL A 9 -25.30 13.16 -18.99
C VAL A 9 -24.15 12.82 -18.06
N ALA A 10 -24.08 13.50 -16.93
CA ALA A 10 -23.07 13.23 -15.92
C ALA A 10 -23.51 12.03 -15.08
N ALA A 11 -22.57 11.12 -14.84
CA ALA A 11 -22.79 10.05 -13.89
C ALA A 11 -22.95 10.62 -12.49
N GLU A 12 -23.83 10.04 -11.70
CA GLU A 12 -24.10 10.48 -10.34
C GLU A 12 -23.51 9.50 -9.33
N PRO A 13 -22.72 10.01 -8.34
CA PRO A 13 -22.26 9.19 -7.24
C PRO A 13 -23.42 8.48 -6.54
N TYR A 14 -23.22 7.22 -6.20
CA TYR A 14 -24.19 6.35 -5.53
C TYR A 14 -25.41 5.95 -6.38
N VAL A 15 -25.59 6.54 -7.54
CA VAL A 15 -26.65 6.18 -8.50
C VAL A 15 -26.08 5.34 -9.62
N ASP A 16 -25.06 5.83 -10.29
CA ASP A 16 -24.43 5.17 -11.44
C ASP A 16 -23.17 4.40 -11.04
N TYR A 17 -22.50 4.86 -10.02
CA TYR A 17 -21.35 4.22 -9.43
C TYR A 17 -21.27 4.53 -7.94
N ALA A 18 -20.52 3.73 -7.21
CA ALA A 18 -20.31 3.96 -5.79
C ALA A 18 -18.88 3.55 -5.38
N PRO A 19 -18.30 4.26 -4.40
CA PRO A 19 -17.04 3.84 -3.83
C PRO A 19 -17.24 2.59 -2.98
N HIS A 20 -16.25 1.70 -3.02
CA HIS A 20 -16.15 0.63 -2.05
C HIS A 20 -15.81 1.19 -0.68
N LYS A 21 -16.17 0.48 0.36
CA LYS A 21 -15.72 0.80 1.70
C LYS A 21 -14.22 0.55 1.81
N GLY A 22 -13.56 1.40 2.59
CA GLY A 22 -12.12 1.29 2.78
C GLY A 22 -11.33 1.99 1.69
N VAL A 23 -10.06 1.71 1.68
CA VAL A 23 -9.12 2.41 0.81
C VAL A 23 -7.94 1.50 0.47
N TRP A 24 -7.42 1.64 -0.76
CA TRP A 24 -6.20 0.99 -1.19
C TRP A 24 -5.02 1.90 -0.94
N HIS A 25 -4.04 1.40 -0.20
CA HIS A 25 -2.75 2.08 0.00
C HIS A 25 -1.75 1.47 -0.96
N VAL A 26 -1.18 2.28 -1.83
CA VAL A 26 -0.25 1.83 -2.87
C VAL A 26 1.05 2.59 -2.75
N THR A 27 2.10 1.88 -2.39
CA THR A 27 3.46 2.42 -2.37
C THR A 27 4.15 2.00 -3.65
N THR A 28 4.57 2.96 -4.45
CA THR A 28 5.26 2.72 -5.71
C THR A 28 6.76 2.86 -5.50
N VAL A 29 7.48 1.82 -5.86
CA VAL A 29 8.93 1.76 -5.65
C VAL A 29 9.63 1.57 -6.99
N LYS A 30 10.70 2.30 -7.19
CA LYS A 30 11.63 2.08 -8.30
C LYS A 30 12.81 1.30 -7.76
N VAL A 31 12.94 0.07 -8.21
CA VAL A 31 14.03 -0.84 -7.82
C VAL A 31 14.92 -1.06 -9.02
N ASP A 32 16.24 -1.03 -8.81
CA ASP A 32 17.18 -1.44 -9.84
C ASP A 32 16.81 -2.86 -10.32
N PRO A 33 16.57 -3.07 -11.62
CA PRO A 33 16.13 -4.37 -12.13
C PRO A 33 17.03 -5.53 -11.76
N SER A 34 18.33 -5.30 -11.59
CA SER A 34 19.28 -6.34 -11.17
C SER A 34 19.12 -6.75 -9.70
N HIS A 35 18.36 -5.99 -8.91
CA HIS A 35 18.13 -6.22 -7.48
C HIS A 35 16.69 -6.57 -7.12
N ILE A 36 15.84 -6.88 -8.10
CA ILE A 36 14.44 -7.25 -7.83
C ILE A 36 14.38 -8.46 -6.89
N ASP A 37 15.15 -9.51 -7.16
CA ASP A 37 15.15 -10.70 -6.32
C ASP A 37 15.66 -10.42 -4.91
N ASP A 38 16.68 -9.60 -4.77
CA ASP A 38 17.18 -9.17 -3.48
C ASP A 38 16.13 -8.39 -2.70
N TYR A 39 15.40 -7.50 -3.39
CA TYR A 39 14.36 -6.71 -2.77
C TYR A 39 13.20 -7.58 -2.29
N LEU A 40 12.68 -8.47 -3.13
CA LEU A 40 11.59 -9.37 -2.77
C LEU A 40 11.98 -10.30 -1.62
N THR A 41 13.19 -10.83 -1.65
CA THR A 41 13.71 -11.69 -0.59
C THR A 41 13.83 -10.92 0.73
N GLY A 42 14.31 -9.69 0.67
CA GLY A 42 14.40 -8.82 1.84
C GLY A 42 13.02 -8.45 2.40
N LEU A 43 12.05 -8.15 1.54
CA LEU A 43 10.67 -7.86 1.95
C LEU A 43 10.04 -9.06 2.67
N LYS A 44 10.31 -10.28 2.24
CA LYS A 44 9.84 -11.47 2.94
C LYS A 44 10.34 -11.51 4.38
N LYS A 45 11.54 -11.03 4.63
CA LYS A 45 12.15 -11.05 5.97
C LYS A 45 11.63 -9.94 6.87
N VAL A 46 11.47 -8.72 6.35
CA VAL A 46 11.22 -7.55 7.21
C VAL A 46 9.89 -6.84 6.95
N TRP A 47 9.31 -6.97 5.77
CA TRP A 47 8.01 -6.36 5.46
C TRP A 47 6.84 -7.32 5.73
N LEU A 48 6.95 -8.55 5.28
CA LEU A 48 5.91 -9.55 5.42
C LEU A 48 5.46 -9.76 6.87
N PRO A 49 6.36 -9.89 7.87
CA PRO A 49 5.92 -10.06 9.25
C PRO A 49 5.05 -8.88 9.74
N GLY A 50 5.41 -7.66 9.38
CA GLY A 50 4.62 -6.47 9.73
C GLY A 50 3.23 -6.50 9.11
N GLU A 51 3.12 -6.91 7.84
CA GLU A 51 1.85 -7.01 7.16
C GLU A 51 0.96 -8.10 7.77
N GLN A 52 1.54 -9.22 8.15
CA GLN A 52 0.80 -10.29 8.81
C GLN A 52 0.27 -9.85 10.17
N VAL A 53 1.04 -9.11 10.94
CA VAL A 53 0.59 -8.54 12.21
C VAL A 53 -0.53 -7.52 11.97
N ALA A 54 -0.38 -6.63 11.01
CA ALA A 54 -1.42 -5.66 10.66
C ALA A 54 -2.72 -6.35 10.25
N GLN A 55 -2.64 -7.42 9.47
CA GLN A 55 -3.80 -8.21 9.07
C GLN A 55 -4.47 -8.89 10.27
N LYS A 56 -3.69 -9.45 11.16
CA LYS A 56 -4.18 -10.07 12.40
C LYS A 56 -4.95 -9.08 13.26
N HIS A 57 -4.50 -7.84 13.33
CA HIS A 57 -5.16 -6.78 14.10
C HIS A 57 -6.29 -6.08 13.34
N GLY A 58 -6.60 -6.51 12.14
CA GLY A 58 -7.67 -5.92 11.34
C GLY A 58 -7.37 -4.54 10.78
N LEU A 59 -6.11 -4.11 10.77
CA LEU A 59 -5.69 -2.82 10.20
C LEU A 59 -5.69 -2.84 8.68
N ILE A 60 -5.44 -4.01 8.12
CA ILE A 60 -5.56 -4.31 6.70
C ILE A 60 -6.27 -5.64 6.56
N ASP A 61 -6.97 -5.86 5.45
CA ASP A 61 -7.57 -7.16 5.16
C ASP A 61 -6.86 -7.91 4.06
N SER A 62 -6.05 -7.24 3.26
CA SER A 62 -5.21 -7.86 2.25
C SER A 62 -3.95 -7.06 1.99
N PHE A 63 -2.94 -7.74 1.48
CA PHE A 63 -1.71 -7.10 1.02
C PHE A 63 -1.12 -7.93 -0.12
N GLN A 64 -0.46 -7.27 -1.06
CA GLN A 64 0.20 -7.93 -2.18
C GLN A 64 1.37 -7.11 -2.69
N ILE A 65 2.27 -7.77 -3.36
CA ILE A 65 3.37 -7.15 -4.09
C ILE A 65 3.09 -7.36 -5.57
N MET A 66 3.19 -6.31 -6.35
CA MET A 66 3.10 -6.39 -7.80
C MET A 66 4.42 -5.96 -8.42
N VAL A 67 4.90 -6.71 -9.37
CA VAL A 67 6.12 -6.39 -10.11
C VAL A 67 5.75 -6.16 -11.57
N LYS A 68 6.26 -5.07 -12.11
CA LYS A 68 5.96 -4.69 -13.49
C LYS A 68 6.65 -5.64 -14.47
N ILE A 69 5.88 -6.25 -15.36
CA ILE A 69 6.42 -7.21 -16.33
C ILE A 69 7.04 -6.54 -17.56
N ASN A 70 6.74 -5.26 -17.78
CA ASN A 70 7.25 -4.48 -18.90
C ASN A 70 7.77 -3.12 -18.42
N PRO A 71 8.78 -3.10 -17.55
CA PRO A 71 9.26 -1.84 -16.98
C PRO A 71 9.81 -0.92 -18.06
N ALA A 72 9.53 0.36 -17.92
CA ALA A 72 10.17 1.41 -18.68
C ALA A 72 11.20 2.11 -17.80
N ASP A 73 12.27 2.59 -18.41
CA ASP A 73 13.33 3.27 -17.68
C ASP A 73 12.80 4.47 -16.91
N GLY A 74 13.28 4.63 -15.70
CA GLY A 74 12.94 5.76 -14.86
C GLY A 74 11.61 5.69 -14.14
N GLN A 75 10.84 4.61 -14.31
CA GLN A 75 9.54 4.44 -13.69
C GLN A 75 9.55 3.46 -12.53
N GLY A 76 8.53 3.55 -11.66
CA GLY A 76 8.31 2.56 -10.63
C GLY A 76 8.02 1.20 -11.24
N ASN A 77 8.58 0.16 -10.66
CA ASN A 77 8.45 -1.21 -11.16
C ASN A 77 7.99 -2.20 -10.09
N VAL A 78 7.79 -1.76 -8.86
CA VAL A 78 7.24 -2.57 -7.78
C VAL A 78 6.15 -1.77 -7.08
N LEU A 79 5.01 -2.42 -6.82
CA LEU A 79 3.95 -1.86 -5.98
C LEU A 79 3.84 -2.70 -4.72
N LEU A 80 3.82 -2.02 -3.58
CA LEU A 80 3.42 -2.61 -2.31
C LEU A 80 2.01 -2.12 -2.03
N VAL A 81 1.07 -3.06 -1.96
CA VAL A 81 -0.36 -2.74 -1.93
C VAL A 81 -0.98 -3.30 -0.67
N GLU A 82 -1.77 -2.48 0.00
CA GLU A 82 -2.55 -2.87 1.17
C GLU A 82 -3.99 -2.42 0.98
N HIS A 83 -4.95 -3.20 1.43
CA HIS A 83 -6.33 -2.75 1.54
C HIS A 83 -6.68 -2.50 3.00
N ILE A 84 -7.09 -1.28 3.30
CA ILE A 84 -7.50 -0.84 4.62
C ILE A 84 -9.03 -0.84 4.64
N PRO A 85 -9.67 -1.70 5.45
CA PRO A 85 -11.12 -1.92 5.35
C PRO A 85 -11.98 -0.74 5.81
N ASP A 86 -11.41 0.17 6.60
CA ASP A 86 -12.12 1.32 7.13
C ASP A 86 -11.15 2.49 7.26
N MET A 87 -11.50 3.62 6.69
CA MET A 87 -10.66 4.82 6.74
C MET A 87 -10.41 5.32 8.17
N ALA A 88 -11.29 5.01 9.11
CA ALA A 88 -11.08 5.33 10.52
C ALA A 88 -9.82 4.69 11.10
N LEU A 89 -9.36 3.58 10.51
CA LEU A 89 -8.12 2.90 10.92
C LEU A 89 -6.86 3.71 10.59
N LEU A 90 -6.97 4.73 9.76
CA LEU A 90 -5.87 5.64 9.46
C LEU A 90 -5.64 6.66 10.57
N GLU A 91 -6.59 6.83 11.47
CA GLU A 91 -6.41 7.71 12.62
C GLU A 91 -5.42 7.10 13.61
N ALA A 92 -4.61 7.96 14.22
CA ALA A 92 -3.67 7.54 15.24
C ALA A 92 -4.40 6.97 16.45
N ASP A 93 -3.91 5.86 16.96
CA ASP A 93 -4.38 5.22 18.18
C ASP A 93 -3.15 4.70 18.90
N GLN A 94 -2.72 5.42 19.93
CA GLN A 94 -1.44 5.15 20.59
C GLN A 94 -1.36 3.73 21.15
N ALA A 95 -2.38 3.27 21.84
CA ALA A 95 -2.35 1.95 22.47
C ALA A 95 -2.27 0.84 21.42
N ARG A 96 -3.08 0.95 20.37
CA ARG A 96 -3.07 0.01 19.24
C ARG A 96 -1.73 0.03 18.51
N ASP A 97 -1.27 1.21 18.16
CA ASP A 97 -0.05 1.36 17.35
C ASP A 97 1.18 0.85 18.09
N GLN A 98 1.27 1.10 19.39
CA GLN A 98 2.36 0.58 20.21
C GLN A 98 2.28 -0.94 20.39
N ALA A 99 1.07 -1.50 20.54
CA ALA A 99 0.90 -2.95 20.63
C ALA A 99 1.30 -3.65 19.35
N VAL A 100 0.92 -3.10 18.20
CA VAL A 100 1.32 -3.61 16.88
C VAL A 100 2.83 -3.53 16.69
N GLU A 101 3.42 -2.40 16.99
CA GLU A 101 4.87 -2.22 16.89
C GLU A 101 5.64 -3.22 17.76
N LYS A 102 5.19 -3.42 18.99
CA LYS A 102 5.81 -4.38 19.91
C LYS A 102 5.73 -5.81 19.34
N GLU A 103 4.59 -6.18 18.77
CA GLU A 103 4.43 -7.51 18.18
C GLU A 103 5.33 -7.70 16.95
N VAL A 104 5.41 -6.69 16.09
CA VAL A 104 6.29 -6.73 14.90
C VAL A 104 7.75 -6.88 15.32
N TYR A 105 8.21 -6.09 16.29
CA TYR A 105 9.59 -6.17 16.75
C TYR A 105 9.90 -7.43 17.56
N GLY A 106 8.87 -8.15 18.00
CA GLY A 106 9.04 -9.50 18.52
C GLY A 106 9.36 -10.53 17.45
N LEU A 107 8.99 -10.25 16.20
CA LEU A 107 9.23 -11.13 15.05
C LEU A 107 10.48 -10.71 14.26
N VAL A 108 10.68 -9.42 14.10
CA VAL A 108 11.82 -8.84 13.40
C VAL A 108 12.37 -7.71 14.25
N SER A 109 13.59 -7.87 14.78
CA SER A 109 14.16 -6.81 15.61
C SER A 109 14.32 -5.51 14.83
N LYS A 110 14.30 -4.40 15.56
CA LYS A 110 14.53 -3.08 14.95
C LYS A 110 15.89 -3.04 14.22
N GLY A 111 16.93 -3.66 14.80
CA GLY A 111 18.23 -3.72 14.16
C GLY A 111 18.23 -4.48 12.85
N GLN A 112 17.52 -5.61 12.78
CA GLN A 112 17.37 -6.36 11.54
C GLN A 112 16.61 -5.56 10.49
N SER A 113 15.54 -4.87 10.91
CA SER A 113 14.77 -4.02 10.01
C SER A 113 15.59 -2.85 9.48
N ASP A 114 16.32 -2.16 10.35
CA ASP A 114 17.17 -1.03 9.97
C ASP A 114 18.28 -1.46 9.01
N GLU A 115 18.90 -2.62 9.24
CA GLU A 115 19.91 -3.17 8.37
C GLU A 115 19.35 -3.49 6.97
N ALA A 116 18.18 -4.12 6.91
CA ALA A 116 17.52 -4.44 5.65
C ALA A 116 17.16 -3.17 4.87
N VAL A 117 16.60 -2.17 5.52
CA VAL A 117 16.25 -0.88 4.90
C VAL A 117 17.49 -0.18 4.36
N SER A 118 18.56 -0.18 5.13
CA SER A 118 19.85 0.38 4.69
C SER A 118 20.36 -0.31 3.42
N GLY A 119 20.19 -1.64 3.34
CA GLY A 119 20.49 -2.39 2.13
C GLY A 119 19.61 -2.00 0.95
N PHE A 120 18.30 -1.91 1.17
CA PHE A 120 17.35 -1.51 0.13
C PHE A 120 17.65 -0.12 -0.43
N ASP A 121 18.04 0.82 0.41
CA ASP A 121 18.30 2.20 0.00
C ASP A 121 19.45 2.33 -1.00
N LYS A 122 20.25 1.29 -1.16
CA LYS A 122 21.34 1.25 -2.16
C LYS A 122 20.82 1.04 -3.58
N TYR A 123 19.62 0.49 -3.75
CA TYR A 123 19.11 0.10 -5.07
C TYR A 123 17.62 0.38 -5.29
N ARG A 124 16.96 1.07 -4.35
CA ARG A 124 15.56 1.48 -4.51
C ARG A 124 15.37 2.94 -4.17
N VAL A 125 14.32 3.52 -4.76
CA VAL A 125 13.75 4.81 -4.33
C VAL A 125 12.24 4.70 -4.32
N PHE A 126 11.60 5.37 -3.36
CA PHE A 126 10.15 5.52 -3.36
C PHE A 126 9.77 6.62 -4.33
N VAL A 127 8.83 6.35 -5.22
CA VAL A 127 8.37 7.30 -6.24
C VAL A 127 6.89 7.66 -6.10
N GLY A 128 6.17 7.01 -5.22
CA GLY A 128 4.79 7.33 -4.92
C GLY A 128 4.32 6.64 -3.65
N ASP A 129 3.35 7.27 -2.98
CA ASP A 129 2.70 6.73 -1.79
C ASP A 129 1.29 7.32 -1.76
N ASP A 130 0.32 6.55 -2.23
CA ASP A 130 -0.98 7.05 -2.57
C ASP A 130 -2.09 6.22 -1.94
N TYR A 131 -3.22 6.87 -1.71
CA TYR A 131 -4.44 6.22 -1.26
C TYR A 131 -5.49 6.32 -2.36
N TRP A 132 -6.12 5.19 -2.68
CA TRP A 132 -7.06 5.06 -3.79
C TRP A 132 -8.40 4.55 -3.29
N SER A 133 -9.48 5.12 -3.77
CA SER A 133 -10.82 4.61 -3.57
C SER A 133 -11.23 3.79 -4.78
N GLU A 134 -11.65 2.56 -4.53
CA GLU A 134 -12.15 1.69 -5.59
C GLU A 134 -13.60 2.06 -5.90
N MET A 135 -13.93 2.21 -7.18
CA MET A 135 -15.27 2.52 -7.64
C MET A 135 -15.86 1.32 -8.37
N SER A 136 -17.14 1.09 -8.20
CA SER A 136 -17.88 0.11 -8.97
C SER A 136 -19.15 0.73 -9.55
N PHE A 137 -19.51 0.28 -10.73
CA PHE A 137 -20.79 0.65 -11.31
C PHE A 137 -21.93 -0.06 -10.58
N THR A 138 -23.02 0.66 -10.36
CA THR A 138 -24.18 0.14 -9.65
C THR A 138 -25.19 -0.55 -10.58
N LYS A 139 -25.01 -0.34 -11.86
CA LYS A 139 -25.91 -0.90 -12.89
C LYS A 139 -25.12 -1.53 -14.03
#